data_440864754ff4c7643628a1209872e77e
#
_entry.id   440864754ff4c7643628a1209872e77e
#
_cell.length_a   1.000
_cell.length_b   1.000
_cell.length_c   1.000
_cell.angle_alpha   90.00
_cell.angle_beta   90.00
_cell.angle_gamma   90.00
#
_symmetry.space_group_name_H-M   'P 1'
#
loop_
_entity.id
_entity.type
_entity.pdbx_description
1 polymer ?
#
loop_
_entity_poly.entity_id
_entity_poly.type
_entity_poly.pdbx_seq_one_letter_code
_entity_poly.pdbx_strand_id
1 'polypeptide(L)'
;MTLFPKLYLYLKMIISQIKWSPSETLFEIGGFSVYVYSLMFILAFLTGYSLVKSFFIKENVDEKYLDPMLIYMVVSVFLGARFGEVFFYQWGYYQTHLIEILLPIQESSNSSILGLIDGYKFTGFRGLASHGAAIGIFIGLLLFKRKYNFKSLLWIFDRLTIPIAIGGAFVRIGNFFNSEILGKYTDSNWGVIFENRGETLPRHPA
;
A
#
# COMPACT_ATOMS: atom_id res chain seq x y z
N MET A 1 29.19 45.08 -1.65
CA MET A 1 28.09 44.86 -0.68
C MET A 1 27.06 43.86 -1.19
N THR A 2 27.48 42.64 -1.64
CA THR A 2 26.56 41.66 -2.24
C THR A 2 26.94 40.19 -1.98
N LEU A 3 27.90 39.91 -1.12
CA LEU A 3 28.29 38.49 -0.83
C LEU A 3 27.41 37.84 0.26
N PHE A 4 27.00 38.60 1.25
CA PHE A 4 26.22 38.11 2.39
C PHE A 4 24.83 37.56 2.04
N PRO A 5 24.02 38.18 1.17
CA PRO A 5 22.73 37.60 0.81
C PRO A 5 22.84 36.32 -0.01
N LYS A 6 23.86 36.22 -0.88
CA LYS A 6 24.08 34.97 -1.63
C LYS A 6 24.58 33.84 -0.73
N LEU A 7 25.50 34.14 0.21
CA LEU A 7 25.97 33.15 1.19
C LEU A 7 24.84 32.72 2.13
N TYR A 8 23.99 33.63 2.57
CA TYR A 8 22.81 33.34 3.37
C TYR A 8 21.80 32.44 2.61
N LEU A 9 21.54 32.74 1.34
CA LEU A 9 20.68 31.90 0.48
C LEU A 9 21.30 30.51 0.26
N TYR A 10 22.62 30.43 0.04
CA TYR A 10 23.34 29.17 -0.12
C TYR A 10 23.34 28.33 1.17
N LEU A 11 23.59 28.94 2.32
CA LEU A 11 23.50 28.30 3.62
C LEU A 11 22.06 27.89 3.95
N LYS A 12 21.08 28.70 3.62
CA LYS A 12 19.66 28.36 3.76
C LYS A 12 19.26 27.20 2.85
N MET A 13 19.79 27.12 1.63
CA MET A 13 19.59 25.97 0.73
C MET A 13 20.25 24.69 1.25
N ILE A 14 21.45 24.78 1.80
CA ILE A 14 22.20 23.61 2.30
C ILE A 14 21.60 23.08 3.62
N ILE A 15 21.11 23.97 4.50
CA ILE A 15 20.59 23.58 5.82
C ILE A 15 19.15 23.07 5.76
N SER A 16 18.39 23.39 4.71
CA SER A 16 16.94 23.13 4.66
C SER A 16 16.50 21.98 3.78
N GLN A 17 17.42 21.33 3.07
CA GLN A 17 17.05 20.23 2.18
C GLN A 17 17.37 18.87 2.81
N ILE A 18 16.32 18.09 3.06
CA ILE A 18 16.44 16.72 3.54
C ILE A 18 16.78 15.83 2.34
N LYS A 19 17.97 15.25 2.33
CA LYS A 19 18.33 14.19 1.39
C LYS A 19 17.74 12.88 1.89
N TRP A 20 17.00 12.20 1.05
CA TRP A 20 16.24 11.01 1.41
C TRP A 20 16.62 9.84 0.49
N SER A 21 17.34 8.90 1.04
CA SER A 21 17.76 7.67 0.36
C SER A 21 17.69 6.46 1.29
N PRO A 22 16.49 6.16 1.86
CA PRO A 22 16.34 5.04 2.77
C PRO A 22 16.47 3.71 2.04
N SER A 23 16.80 2.65 2.78
CA SER A 23 16.59 1.29 2.32
C SER A 23 15.11 0.97 2.29
N GLU A 24 14.62 0.42 1.17
CA GLU A 24 13.26 -0.12 1.07
C GLU A 24 13.10 -1.42 1.89
N THR A 25 14.23 -2.14 2.10
CA THR A 25 14.31 -3.38 2.85
C THR A 25 14.71 -3.12 4.29
N LEU A 26 13.94 -3.63 5.24
CA LEU A 26 14.25 -3.57 6.67
C LEU A 26 15.33 -4.59 7.06
N PHE A 27 15.13 -5.83 6.65
CA PHE A 27 16.05 -6.94 6.90
C PHE A 27 15.76 -8.11 5.97
N GLU A 28 16.69 -9.05 5.89
CA GLU A 28 16.56 -10.27 5.11
C GLU A 28 16.69 -11.48 6.03
N ILE A 29 15.78 -12.46 5.87
CA ILE A 29 15.80 -13.73 6.61
C ILE A 29 15.70 -14.87 5.61
N GLY A 30 16.74 -15.72 5.53
CA GLY A 30 16.71 -16.93 4.70
C GLY A 30 16.42 -16.68 3.22
N GLY A 31 16.85 -15.53 2.67
CA GLY A 31 16.61 -15.13 1.28
C GLY A 31 15.27 -14.41 1.05
N PHE A 32 14.48 -14.16 2.10
CA PHE A 32 13.27 -13.36 2.03
C PHE A 32 13.54 -11.95 2.54
N SER A 33 13.32 -10.95 1.68
CA SER A 33 13.43 -9.54 2.05
C SER A 33 12.13 -9.04 2.67
N VAL A 34 12.22 -8.46 3.85
CA VAL A 34 11.09 -7.79 4.52
C VAL A 34 11.15 -6.30 4.22
N TYR A 35 10.13 -5.81 3.54
CA TYR A 35 10.04 -4.42 3.10
C TYR A 35 9.35 -3.53 4.14
N VAL A 36 9.79 -2.28 4.27
CA VAL A 36 9.12 -1.26 5.10
C VAL A 36 7.65 -1.11 4.71
N TYR A 37 7.37 -1.14 3.40
CA TYR A 37 6.02 -1.02 2.86
C TYR A 37 5.09 -2.13 3.36
N SER A 38 5.58 -3.39 3.38
CA SER A 38 4.81 -4.53 3.91
C SER A 38 4.52 -4.39 5.41
N LEU A 39 5.49 -3.87 6.18
CA LEU A 39 5.29 -3.59 7.61
C LEU A 39 4.20 -2.53 7.81
N MET A 40 4.18 -1.47 7.01
CA MET A 40 3.14 -0.43 7.09
C MET A 40 1.74 -1.00 6.85
N PHE A 41 1.59 -1.94 5.90
CA PHE A 41 0.32 -2.64 5.71
C PHE A 41 -0.10 -3.47 6.92
N ILE A 42 0.84 -4.22 7.52
CA ILE A 42 0.57 -5.00 8.74
C ILE A 42 0.10 -4.07 9.86
N LEU A 43 0.80 -2.96 10.08
CA LEU A 43 0.43 -1.96 11.11
C LEU A 43 -0.94 -1.32 10.83
N ALA A 44 -1.24 -1.04 9.55
CA ALA A 44 -2.55 -0.52 9.14
C ALA A 44 -3.68 -1.49 9.51
N PHE A 45 -3.52 -2.79 9.21
CA PHE A 45 -4.53 -3.81 9.54
C PHE A 45 -4.63 -4.05 11.04
N LEU A 46 -3.53 -4.15 11.77
CA LEU A 46 -3.55 -4.34 13.24
C LEU A 46 -4.20 -3.15 13.96
N THR A 47 -3.86 -1.94 13.56
CA THR A 47 -4.45 -0.72 14.12
C THR A 47 -5.94 -0.63 13.77
N GLY A 48 -6.29 -0.92 12.52
CA GLY A 48 -7.67 -0.95 12.05
C GLY A 48 -8.51 -1.98 12.82
N TYR A 49 -7.99 -3.19 13.00
CA TYR A 49 -8.62 -4.24 13.80
C TYR A 49 -8.90 -3.77 15.24
N SER A 50 -7.88 -3.21 15.92
CA SER A 50 -8.01 -2.74 17.29
C SER A 50 -9.05 -1.63 17.42
N LEU A 51 -9.14 -0.71 16.47
CA LEU A 51 -10.13 0.35 16.46
C LEU A 51 -11.54 -0.18 16.26
N VAL A 52 -11.74 -1.06 15.27
CA VAL A 52 -13.06 -1.67 15.05
C VAL A 52 -13.49 -2.50 16.25
N LYS A 53 -12.57 -3.25 16.87
CA LYS A 53 -12.84 -3.96 18.13
C LYS A 53 -13.32 -3.01 19.23
N SER A 54 -12.67 -1.86 19.37
CA SER A 54 -13.09 -0.87 20.38
C SER A 54 -14.50 -0.32 20.11
N PHE A 55 -14.88 -0.15 18.84
CA PHE A 55 -16.25 0.24 18.48
C PHE A 55 -17.27 -0.86 18.79
N PHE A 56 -16.93 -2.11 18.51
CA PHE A 56 -17.79 -3.26 18.82
C PHE A 56 -18.09 -3.34 20.32
N ILE A 57 -17.04 -3.21 21.16
CA ILE A 57 -17.18 -3.21 22.61
C ILE A 57 -18.08 -2.04 23.08
N LYS A 58 -17.79 -0.81 22.61
CA LYS A 58 -18.54 0.39 22.99
C LYS A 58 -20.02 0.36 22.58
N GLU A 59 -20.33 -0.29 21.48
CA GLU A 59 -21.69 -0.36 20.93
C GLU A 59 -22.41 -1.69 21.25
N ASN A 60 -21.83 -2.52 22.14
CA ASN A 60 -22.35 -3.83 22.51
C ASN A 60 -22.63 -4.74 21.31
N VAL A 61 -21.75 -4.70 20.29
CA VAL A 61 -21.77 -5.61 19.14
C VAL A 61 -20.93 -6.84 19.49
N ASP A 62 -21.43 -8.02 19.19
CA ASP A 62 -20.77 -9.29 19.47
C ASP A 62 -19.44 -9.38 18.70
N GLU A 63 -18.32 -9.58 19.43
CA GLU A 63 -16.96 -9.66 18.87
C GLU A 63 -16.78 -10.85 17.90
N LYS A 64 -17.65 -11.87 17.94
CA LYS A 64 -17.59 -13.01 16.98
C LYS A 64 -17.65 -12.60 15.50
N TYR A 65 -18.15 -11.41 15.20
CA TYR A 65 -18.21 -10.88 13.83
C TYR A 65 -16.93 -10.17 13.39
N LEU A 66 -16.02 -9.90 14.32
CA LEU A 66 -14.82 -9.09 14.04
C LEU A 66 -13.85 -9.82 13.11
N ASP A 67 -13.45 -11.04 13.46
CA ASP A 67 -12.53 -11.85 12.66
C ASP A 67 -13.08 -12.17 11.26
N PRO A 68 -14.35 -12.64 11.12
CA PRO A 68 -14.94 -12.80 9.81
C PRO A 68 -14.95 -11.51 8.99
N MET A 69 -15.28 -10.36 9.59
CA MET A 69 -15.27 -9.09 8.88
C MET A 69 -13.87 -8.72 8.38
N LEU A 70 -12.82 -8.92 9.21
CA LEU A 70 -11.43 -8.71 8.82
C LEU A 70 -11.05 -9.60 7.64
N ILE A 71 -11.38 -10.89 7.68
CA ILE A 71 -11.09 -11.84 6.60
C ILE A 71 -11.76 -11.39 5.30
N TYR A 72 -13.05 -11.02 5.34
CA TYR A 72 -13.75 -10.49 4.17
C TYR A 72 -13.08 -9.24 3.62
N MET A 73 -12.63 -8.33 4.47
CA MET A 73 -11.93 -7.12 4.06
C MET A 73 -10.58 -7.43 3.40
N VAL A 74 -9.74 -8.25 4.05
CA VAL A 74 -8.40 -8.58 3.54
C VAL A 74 -8.49 -9.28 2.19
N VAL A 75 -9.34 -10.32 2.09
CA VAL A 75 -9.53 -11.06 0.84
C VAL A 75 -10.08 -10.15 -0.26
N SER A 76 -11.04 -9.30 0.08
CA SER A 76 -11.67 -8.40 -0.88
C SER A 76 -10.75 -7.29 -1.37
N VAL A 77 -9.92 -6.72 -0.48
CA VAL A 77 -8.89 -5.75 -0.87
C VAL A 77 -7.93 -6.38 -1.87
N PHE A 78 -7.43 -7.57 -1.52
CA PHE A 78 -6.45 -8.26 -2.35
C PHE A 78 -7.01 -8.65 -3.72
N LEU A 79 -8.13 -9.36 -3.76
CA LEU A 79 -8.77 -9.78 -5.01
C LEU A 79 -9.23 -8.58 -5.84
N GLY A 80 -9.84 -7.58 -5.18
CA GLY A 80 -10.29 -6.38 -5.85
C GLY A 80 -9.14 -5.59 -6.46
N ALA A 81 -8.06 -5.38 -5.72
CA ALA A 81 -6.86 -4.69 -6.22
C ALA A 81 -6.24 -5.45 -7.41
N ARG A 82 -6.16 -6.78 -7.31
CA ARG A 82 -5.62 -7.63 -8.39
C ARG A 82 -6.48 -7.60 -9.63
N PHE A 83 -7.78 -7.84 -9.51
CA PHE A 83 -8.70 -7.77 -10.63
C PHE A 83 -8.80 -6.37 -11.22
N GLY A 84 -8.72 -5.33 -10.38
CA GLY A 84 -8.67 -3.95 -10.86
C GLY A 84 -7.45 -3.69 -11.75
N GLU A 85 -6.27 -4.18 -11.37
CA GLU A 85 -5.07 -4.09 -12.20
C GLU A 85 -5.25 -4.85 -13.53
N VAL A 86 -5.71 -6.09 -13.43
CA VAL A 86 -5.91 -6.95 -14.60
C VAL A 86 -6.89 -6.33 -15.58
N PHE A 87 -8.07 -5.94 -15.13
CA PHE A 87 -9.14 -5.52 -16.05
C PHE A 87 -9.03 -4.06 -16.50
N PHE A 88 -8.52 -3.16 -15.65
CA PHE A 88 -8.48 -1.74 -16.00
C PHE A 88 -7.17 -1.30 -16.62
N TYR A 89 -6.05 -1.98 -16.30
CA TYR A 89 -4.74 -1.51 -16.72
C TYR A 89 -3.99 -2.47 -17.64
N GLN A 90 -4.12 -3.78 -17.45
CA GLN A 90 -3.28 -4.75 -18.16
C GLN A 90 -4.07 -5.90 -18.83
N TRP A 91 -5.31 -5.66 -19.21
CA TRP A 91 -6.14 -6.70 -19.86
C TRP A 91 -5.49 -7.27 -21.12
N GLY A 92 -4.85 -6.43 -21.95
CA GLY A 92 -4.15 -6.88 -23.15
C GLY A 92 -3.09 -7.94 -22.91
N TYR A 93 -2.43 -7.92 -21.75
CA TYR A 93 -1.46 -8.94 -21.34
C TYR A 93 -2.14 -10.17 -20.74
N TYR A 94 -3.01 -9.96 -19.76
CA TYR A 94 -3.59 -11.06 -18.98
C TYR A 94 -4.59 -11.93 -19.72
N GLN A 95 -5.19 -11.46 -20.82
CA GLN A 95 -6.06 -12.32 -21.67
C GLN A 95 -5.32 -13.53 -22.27
N THR A 96 -4.00 -13.45 -22.42
CA THR A 96 -3.15 -14.55 -22.91
C THR A 96 -2.40 -15.26 -21.78
N HIS A 97 -2.37 -14.69 -20.55
CA HIS A 97 -1.62 -15.22 -19.39
C HIS A 97 -2.55 -15.43 -18.19
N LEU A 98 -3.64 -16.19 -18.38
CA LEU A 98 -4.72 -16.32 -17.39
C LEU A 98 -4.25 -16.89 -16.04
N ILE A 99 -3.23 -17.75 -16.03
CA ILE A 99 -2.68 -18.34 -14.80
C ILE A 99 -2.04 -17.26 -13.92
N GLU A 100 -1.40 -16.28 -14.52
CA GLU A 100 -0.75 -15.18 -13.81
C GLU A 100 -1.73 -14.22 -13.13
N ILE A 101 -3.03 -14.29 -13.45
CA ILE A 101 -4.04 -13.45 -12.79
C ILE A 101 -4.13 -13.79 -11.30
N LEU A 102 -4.16 -15.07 -10.96
CA LEU A 102 -4.35 -15.54 -9.58
C LEU A 102 -3.07 -16.04 -8.91
N LEU A 103 -2.03 -16.36 -9.68
CA LEU A 103 -0.77 -16.84 -9.14
C LEU A 103 0.31 -15.74 -9.20
N PRO A 104 1.18 -15.65 -8.19
CA PRO A 104 2.27 -14.66 -8.12
C PRO A 104 3.49 -15.09 -8.97
N ILE A 105 3.23 -15.54 -10.18
CA ILE A 105 4.23 -16.09 -11.12
C ILE A 105 4.19 -15.31 -12.43
N GLN A 106 5.27 -15.36 -13.18
CA GLN A 106 5.37 -14.80 -14.52
C GLN A 106 6.08 -15.78 -15.44
N GLU A 107 5.59 -15.92 -16.67
CA GLU A 107 6.22 -16.75 -17.69
C GLU A 107 7.66 -16.28 -17.96
N SER A 108 8.60 -17.25 -18.02
CA SER A 108 10.03 -16.98 -18.22
C SER A 108 10.72 -18.23 -18.72
N SER A 109 11.09 -18.26 -19.98
CA SER A 109 11.65 -19.44 -20.68
C SER A 109 12.89 -20.04 -20.02
N ASN A 110 13.61 -19.30 -19.17
CA ASN A 110 14.88 -19.73 -18.57
C ASN A 110 14.79 -19.86 -17.03
N SER A 111 13.61 -19.99 -16.48
CA SER A 111 13.41 -20.05 -15.04
C SER A 111 12.55 -21.24 -14.64
N SER A 112 12.83 -21.76 -13.46
CA SER A 112 12.02 -22.79 -12.81
C SER A 112 11.71 -22.37 -11.39
N ILE A 113 10.49 -22.60 -10.93
CA ILE A 113 10.09 -22.34 -9.54
C ILE A 113 10.42 -23.58 -8.72
N LEU A 114 11.42 -23.46 -7.84
CA LEU A 114 11.89 -24.52 -6.94
C LEU A 114 12.27 -25.83 -7.67
N GLY A 115 12.59 -25.78 -8.97
CA GLY A 115 12.84 -26.97 -9.78
C GLY A 115 11.60 -27.85 -10.05
N LEU A 116 10.39 -27.36 -9.76
CA LEU A 116 9.14 -28.10 -9.88
C LEU A 116 8.26 -27.64 -11.04
N ILE A 117 8.33 -26.35 -11.39
CA ILE A 117 7.51 -25.75 -12.45
C ILE A 117 8.45 -24.99 -13.38
N ASP A 118 8.74 -25.57 -14.54
CA ASP A 118 9.58 -24.95 -15.57
C ASP A 118 8.79 -23.93 -16.39
N GLY A 119 9.49 -22.92 -16.91
CA GLY A 119 8.87 -21.88 -17.73
C GLY A 119 8.23 -20.74 -16.93
N TYR A 120 8.33 -20.74 -15.60
CA TYR A 120 7.80 -19.70 -14.73
C TYR A 120 8.82 -19.27 -13.68
N LYS A 121 8.76 -17.99 -13.30
CA LYS A 121 9.48 -17.45 -12.14
C LYS A 121 8.50 -16.88 -11.12
N PHE A 122 8.83 -16.98 -9.84
CA PHE A 122 8.08 -16.33 -8.78
C PHE A 122 8.41 -14.82 -8.77
N THR A 123 7.41 -13.99 -8.93
CA THR A 123 7.59 -12.52 -8.99
C THR A 123 6.87 -11.79 -7.87
N GLY A 124 6.08 -12.51 -7.06
CA GLY A 124 5.09 -11.89 -6.19
C GLY A 124 3.94 -11.27 -7.00
N PHE A 125 2.95 -10.75 -6.30
CA PHE A 125 1.88 -9.98 -6.96
C PHE A 125 2.36 -8.57 -7.26
N ARG A 126 2.62 -8.30 -8.52
CA ARG A 126 2.94 -6.96 -9.03
C ARG A 126 1.70 -6.36 -9.68
N GLY A 127 1.54 -5.05 -9.52
CA GLY A 127 0.36 -4.34 -10.01
C GLY A 127 -0.88 -4.61 -9.16
N LEU A 128 -1.25 -3.65 -8.35
CA LEU A 128 -2.43 -3.66 -7.49
C LEU A 128 -3.12 -2.29 -7.63
N ALA A 129 -4.35 -2.29 -8.14
CA ALA A 129 -5.09 -1.07 -8.41
C ALA A 129 -5.95 -0.66 -7.19
N SER A 130 -5.77 0.55 -6.69
CA SER A 130 -6.54 1.09 -5.55
C SER A 130 -8.05 1.18 -5.83
N HIS A 131 -8.44 1.53 -7.06
CA HIS A 131 -9.85 1.56 -7.46
C HIS A 131 -10.49 0.17 -7.38
N GLY A 132 -9.75 -0.87 -7.83
CA GLY A 132 -10.20 -2.26 -7.71
C GLY A 132 -10.33 -2.68 -6.24
N ALA A 133 -9.39 -2.29 -5.37
CA ALA A 133 -9.49 -2.53 -3.94
C ALA A 133 -10.75 -1.91 -3.32
N ALA A 134 -11.08 -0.67 -3.67
CA ALA A 134 -12.28 0.00 -3.17
C ALA A 134 -13.58 -0.72 -3.59
N ILE A 135 -13.66 -1.14 -4.85
CA ILE A 135 -14.79 -1.95 -5.36
C ILE A 135 -14.84 -3.30 -4.62
N GLY A 136 -13.68 -3.94 -4.45
CA GLY A 136 -13.57 -5.20 -3.73
C GLY A 136 -14.09 -5.11 -2.30
N ILE A 137 -13.67 -4.09 -1.54
CA ILE A 137 -14.15 -3.85 -0.16
C ILE A 137 -15.66 -3.71 -0.12
N PHE A 138 -16.22 -2.91 -1.03
CA PHE A 138 -17.68 -2.73 -1.09
C PHE A 138 -18.41 -4.06 -1.28
N ILE A 139 -17.96 -4.87 -2.25
CA ILE A 139 -18.55 -6.19 -2.52
C ILE A 139 -18.34 -7.13 -1.33
N GLY A 140 -17.14 -7.18 -0.77
CA GLY A 140 -16.83 -8.07 0.37
C GLY A 140 -17.66 -7.76 1.60
N LEU A 141 -17.84 -6.49 1.93
CA LEU A 141 -18.68 -6.08 3.07
C LEU A 141 -20.17 -6.32 2.80
N LEU A 142 -20.61 -6.21 1.55
CA LEU A 142 -21.97 -6.59 1.16
C LEU A 142 -22.20 -8.10 1.33
N LEU A 143 -21.24 -8.93 0.93
CA LEU A 143 -21.30 -10.38 1.11
C LEU A 143 -21.25 -10.77 2.59
N PHE A 144 -20.35 -10.14 3.37
CA PHE A 144 -20.30 -10.31 4.81
C PHE A 144 -21.65 -9.97 5.48
N LYS A 145 -22.19 -8.78 5.19
CA LYS A 145 -23.50 -8.36 5.71
C LYS A 145 -24.59 -9.38 5.39
N ARG A 146 -24.64 -9.87 4.15
CA ARG A 146 -25.66 -10.86 3.73
C ARG A 146 -25.50 -12.18 4.46
N LYS A 147 -24.26 -12.70 4.54
CA LYS A 147 -23.99 -14.00 5.18
C LYS A 147 -24.31 -14.03 6.66
N TYR A 148 -23.97 -12.96 7.37
CA TYR A 148 -24.12 -12.89 8.84
C TYR A 148 -25.38 -12.14 9.27
N ASN A 149 -26.22 -11.68 8.35
CA ASN A 149 -27.35 -10.80 8.61
C ASN A 149 -26.97 -9.63 9.52
N PHE A 150 -25.80 -9.05 9.23
CA PHE A 150 -25.16 -8.04 10.08
C PHE A 150 -25.82 -6.68 9.90
N LYS A 151 -25.40 -5.71 10.68
CA LYS A 151 -25.82 -4.30 10.65
C LYS A 151 -25.88 -3.73 9.22
N SER A 152 -26.44 -2.55 9.01
CA SER A 152 -26.47 -1.90 7.70
C SER A 152 -25.07 -1.63 7.14
N LEU A 153 -24.91 -1.59 5.83
CA LEU A 153 -23.62 -1.21 5.19
C LEU A 153 -23.17 0.19 5.63
N LEU A 154 -24.10 1.13 5.80
CA LEU A 154 -23.80 2.47 6.28
C LEU A 154 -23.20 2.43 7.69
N TRP A 155 -23.74 1.58 8.57
CA TRP A 155 -23.17 1.38 9.90
C TRP A 155 -21.72 0.87 9.83
N ILE A 156 -21.44 -0.08 8.95
CA ILE A 156 -20.09 -0.64 8.76
C ILE A 156 -19.14 0.45 8.23
N PHE A 157 -19.51 1.16 7.16
CA PHE A 157 -18.67 2.19 6.57
C PHE A 157 -18.37 3.33 7.53
N ASP A 158 -19.33 3.74 8.34
CA ASP A 158 -19.17 4.80 9.34
C ASP A 158 -18.07 4.42 10.37
N ARG A 159 -18.03 3.16 10.84
CA ARG A 159 -16.97 2.67 11.75
C ARG A 159 -15.64 2.42 11.06
N LEU A 160 -15.64 2.14 9.77
CA LEU A 160 -14.41 1.94 9.00
C LEU A 160 -13.75 3.24 8.56
N THR A 161 -14.42 4.38 8.59
CA THR A 161 -13.88 5.67 8.13
C THR A 161 -12.58 6.03 8.86
N ILE A 162 -12.55 5.93 10.20
CA ILE A 162 -11.35 6.24 10.99
C ILE A 162 -10.23 5.22 10.74
N PRO A 163 -10.47 3.89 10.84
CA PRO A 163 -9.47 2.87 10.49
C PRO A 163 -8.89 3.05 9.07
N ILE A 164 -9.72 3.35 8.08
CA ILE A 164 -9.27 3.56 6.69
C ILE A 164 -8.39 4.80 6.58
N ALA A 165 -8.75 5.91 7.23
CA ALA A 165 -7.94 7.12 7.24
C ALA A 165 -6.56 6.89 7.87
N ILE A 166 -6.50 6.18 8.99
CA ILE A 166 -5.25 5.81 9.67
C ILE A 166 -4.45 4.82 8.82
N GLY A 167 -5.11 3.83 8.22
CA GLY A 167 -4.50 2.90 7.28
C GLY A 167 -3.88 3.64 6.08
N GLY A 168 -4.58 4.62 5.54
CA GLY A 168 -4.06 5.51 4.49
C GLY A 168 -2.79 6.25 4.92
N ALA A 169 -2.71 6.71 6.17
CA ALA A 169 -1.49 7.34 6.70
C ALA A 169 -0.31 6.36 6.73
N PHE A 170 -0.50 5.11 7.17
CA PHE A 170 0.55 4.08 7.11
C PHE A 170 1.01 3.80 5.68
N VAL A 171 0.07 3.69 4.73
CA VAL A 171 0.40 3.52 3.31
C VAL A 171 1.24 4.69 2.79
N ARG A 172 0.90 5.93 3.17
CA ARG A 172 1.70 7.12 2.80
C ARG A 172 3.10 7.10 3.40
N ILE A 173 3.26 6.65 4.63
CA ILE A 173 4.58 6.42 5.23
C ILE A 173 5.36 5.37 4.41
N GLY A 174 4.71 4.27 4.02
CA GLY A 174 5.31 3.26 3.16
C GLY A 174 5.76 3.83 1.81
N ASN A 175 4.91 4.61 1.14
CA ASN A 175 5.25 5.28 -0.12
C ASN A 175 6.44 6.23 0.04
N PHE A 176 6.52 6.93 1.17
CA PHE A 176 7.64 7.83 1.47
C PHE A 176 8.96 7.06 1.58
N PHE A 177 8.98 5.91 2.27
CA PHE A 177 10.16 5.05 2.33
C PHE A 177 10.53 4.46 0.96
N ASN A 178 9.55 4.06 0.15
CA ASN A 178 9.79 3.59 -1.21
C ASN A 178 10.09 4.72 -2.22
N SER A 179 10.11 5.98 -1.76
CA SER A 179 10.26 7.15 -2.65
C SER A 179 9.25 7.14 -3.80
N GLU A 180 7.99 6.79 -3.50
CA GLU A 180 6.90 6.68 -4.47
C GLU A 180 5.88 7.82 -4.29
N ILE A 181 5.13 8.10 -5.37
CA ILE A 181 4.05 9.11 -5.38
C ILE A 181 4.55 10.45 -4.81
N LEU A 182 5.65 10.93 -5.40
CA LEU A 182 6.29 12.17 -4.98
C LEU A 182 5.39 13.37 -5.23
N GLY A 183 5.45 14.35 -4.32
CA GLY A 183 4.76 15.62 -4.47
C GLY A 183 5.39 16.52 -5.56
N LYS A 184 4.83 17.70 -5.72
CA LYS A 184 5.34 18.72 -6.66
C LYS A 184 6.69 19.27 -6.20
N TYR A 185 7.45 19.81 -7.13
CA TYR A 185 8.67 20.56 -6.81
C TYR A 185 8.35 21.74 -5.89
N THR A 186 9.26 22.06 -4.99
CA THR A 186 9.06 23.12 -4.01
C THR A 186 10.37 23.82 -3.67
N ASP A 187 10.29 25.12 -3.44
CA ASP A 187 11.37 25.93 -2.87
C ASP A 187 11.27 26.06 -1.35
N SER A 188 10.33 25.32 -0.75
CA SER A 188 10.09 25.32 0.70
C SER A 188 11.26 24.70 1.46
N ASN A 189 11.48 25.17 2.68
CA ASN A 189 12.44 24.58 3.61
C ASN A 189 12.08 23.13 4.03
N TRP A 190 10.89 22.65 3.69
CA TRP A 190 10.40 21.30 3.94
C TRP A 190 10.56 20.38 2.72
N GLY A 191 11.27 20.84 1.70
CA GLY A 191 11.53 20.06 0.51
C GLY A 191 12.44 18.87 0.79
N VAL A 192 12.11 17.73 0.19
CA VAL A 192 12.87 16.48 0.29
C VAL A 192 13.42 16.11 -1.08
N ILE A 193 14.71 15.82 -1.15
CA ILE A 193 15.39 15.34 -2.36
C ILE A 193 15.42 13.81 -2.29
N PHE A 194 14.66 13.16 -3.17
CA PHE A 194 14.54 11.71 -3.23
C PHE A 194 15.65 11.11 -4.10
N GLU A 195 16.82 10.87 -3.51
CA GLU A 195 18.01 10.40 -4.22
C GLU A 195 17.80 9.03 -4.87
N ASN A 196 17.03 8.12 -4.26
CA ASN A 196 16.70 6.81 -4.84
C ASN A 196 15.95 6.87 -6.17
N ARG A 197 15.35 8.03 -6.52
CA ARG A 197 14.69 8.29 -7.80
C ARG A 197 15.50 9.16 -8.75
N GLY A 198 16.74 9.48 -8.39
CA GLY A 198 17.60 10.36 -9.17
C GLY A 198 17.15 11.83 -9.17
N GLU A 199 16.28 12.21 -8.20
CA GLU A 199 15.84 13.60 -8.07
C GLU A 199 16.99 14.46 -7.54
N THR A 200 17.16 15.62 -8.14
CA THR A 200 18.15 16.63 -7.72
C THR A 200 17.51 17.87 -7.14
N LEU A 201 16.21 18.04 -7.35
CA LEU A 201 15.41 19.16 -6.85
C LEU A 201 14.47 18.70 -5.76
N PRO A 202 14.23 19.55 -4.74
CA PRO A 202 13.37 19.20 -3.63
C PRO A 202 11.90 19.12 -4.05
N ARG A 203 11.20 18.13 -3.50
CA ARG A 203 9.76 17.92 -3.67
C ARG A 203 9.05 17.94 -2.32
N HIS A 204 7.76 18.23 -2.32
CA HIS A 204 6.95 17.96 -1.15
C HIS A 204 6.90 16.45 -0.89
N PRO A 205 7.07 15.99 0.36
CA PRO A 205 6.71 14.62 0.73
C PRO A 205 5.21 14.45 0.51
N ALA A 206 4.79 13.37 -0.16
CA ALA A 206 3.38 13.10 -0.48
C ALA A 206 2.76 12.16 0.56
#